data_de35488d22edd02403d4032eb6755824
#
_entry.id   de35488d22edd02403d4032eb6755824
#
_cell.length_a   1.000
_cell.length_b   1.000
_cell.length_c   1.000
_cell.angle_alpha   90.00
_cell.angle_beta   90.00
_cell.angle_gamma   90.00
#
_symmetry.space_group_name_H-M   'P 1'
#
loop_
_entity.id
_entity.type
_entity.pdbx_description
1 polymer ?
#
loop_
_entity_poly.entity_id
_entity_poly.type
_entity_poly.pdbx_seq_one_letter_code
_entity_poly.pdbx_strand_id
1 'polypeptide(L)'
;MSGFSNSLDIVIPVLNEEKALENSVHTLVSFCQHNIEHYDWFITVADNGSTDQTLQIAEMLSEQYSRVRFIRLEERGRGRALKMAWSQSEAAILAYMDVDLSTDLNCLPQLLESLSGSKFQIATGSRLISGSKVVGRSFKREFISRCYSILFRIMFFVSFKDAQCGFKAISRQVAQEVVPLTKNNGWFFDTELLILAEKTGYPVLEIPVKWVDDPDSRVNILKTAFEDIKGLFRLRFRDLSEVRKLIKCNKS
;
A
#
# COMPACT_ATOMS: atom_id res chain seq x y z
N MET A 1 14.63 16.75 -21.39
CA MET A 1 14.32 15.41 -20.88
C MET A 1 14.44 15.46 -19.36
N SER A 2 13.36 15.69 -18.63
CA SER A 2 13.34 15.61 -17.17
C SER A 2 13.48 14.14 -16.82
N GLY A 3 14.68 13.72 -16.39
CA GLY A 3 14.91 12.37 -15.94
C GLY A 3 13.97 12.08 -14.78
N PHE A 4 13.11 11.06 -14.90
CA PHE A 4 12.40 10.52 -13.76
C PHE A 4 13.46 10.14 -12.72
N SER A 5 13.38 10.75 -11.55
CA SER A 5 14.23 10.33 -10.44
C SER A 5 13.85 8.89 -10.11
N ASN A 6 14.79 7.96 -10.24
CA ASN A 6 14.60 6.55 -9.93
C ASN A 6 14.61 6.29 -8.41
N SER A 7 14.41 7.31 -7.59
CA SER A 7 14.39 7.15 -6.13
C SER A 7 13.10 6.46 -5.68
N LEU A 8 13.27 5.44 -4.85
CA LEU A 8 12.21 4.55 -4.38
C LEU A 8 12.25 4.40 -2.86
N ASP A 9 11.12 4.51 -2.21
CA ASP A 9 10.96 4.19 -0.80
C ASP A 9 9.91 3.09 -0.63
N ILE A 10 10.33 1.94 -0.11
CA ILE A 10 9.47 0.78 0.16
C ILE A 10 9.13 0.77 1.64
N VAL A 11 7.90 1.09 1.99
CA VAL A 11 7.43 1.12 3.38
C VAL A 11 6.88 -0.24 3.78
N ILE A 12 7.29 -0.73 4.94
CA ILE A 12 6.75 -1.93 5.60
C ILE A 12 6.09 -1.48 6.91
N PRO A 13 4.75 -1.33 6.96
CA PRO A 13 4.06 -1.04 8.21
C PRO A 13 4.01 -2.28 9.09
N VAL A 14 4.47 -2.15 10.34
CA VAL A 14 4.55 -3.27 11.29
C VAL A 14 3.84 -2.97 12.61
N LEU A 15 3.27 -4.01 13.22
CA LEU A 15 2.68 -3.97 14.57
C LEU A 15 2.80 -5.34 15.23
N ASN A 16 3.72 -5.47 16.18
CA ASN A 16 4.01 -6.71 16.89
C ASN A 16 4.40 -7.86 15.93
N GLU A 17 5.42 -7.59 15.12
CA GLU A 17 5.93 -8.49 14.07
C GLU A 17 7.37 -8.97 14.36
N GLU A 18 7.74 -9.13 15.63
CA GLU A 18 9.08 -9.54 16.07
C GLU A 18 9.57 -10.85 15.42
N LYS A 19 8.64 -11.74 15.04
CA LYS A 19 8.98 -13.04 14.44
C LYS A 19 9.23 -12.96 12.93
N ALA A 20 8.59 -12.02 12.24
CA ALA A 20 8.62 -11.94 10.79
C ALA A 20 9.58 -10.86 10.27
N LEU A 21 9.72 -9.75 10.99
CA LEU A 21 10.36 -8.53 10.50
C LEU A 21 11.80 -8.75 10.01
N GLU A 22 12.63 -9.43 10.78
CA GLU A 22 14.04 -9.61 10.45
C GLU A 22 14.20 -10.37 9.13
N ASN A 23 13.56 -11.53 9.00
CA ASN A 23 13.64 -12.34 7.80
C ASN A 23 13.05 -11.63 6.57
N SER A 24 11.96 -10.89 6.75
CA SER A 24 11.30 -10.16 5.68
C SER A 24 12.17 -9.02 5.16
N VAL A 25 12.83 -8.26 6.04
CA VAL A 25 13.74 -7.19 5.63
C VAL A 25 14.98 -7.76 4.96
N HIS A 26 15.59 -8.83 5.47
CA HIS A 26 16.71 -9.50 4.81
C HIS A 26 16.35 -9.97 3.40
N THR A 27 15.20 -10.61 3.25
CA THR A 27 14.70 -11.08 1.96
C THR A 27 14.50 -9.92 1.00
N LEU A 28 13.87 -8.84 1.46
CA LEU A 28 13.59 -7.68 0.61
C LEU A 28 14.88 -6.93 0.23
N VAL A 29 15.83 -6.75 1.15
CA VAL A 29 17.14 -6.14 0.85
C VAL A 29 17.86 -6.93 -0.23
N SER A 30 17.96 -8.26 -0.07
CA SER A 30 18.57 -9.13 -1.06
C SER A 30 17.86 -9.05 -2.41
N PHE A 31 16.53 -9.05 -2.41
CA PHE A 31 15.76 -8.91 -3.64
C PHE A 31 16.04 -7.58 -4.34
N CYS A 32 16.03 -6.46 -3.61
CA CYS A 32 16.26 -5.13 -4.17
C CYS A 32 17.66 -5.00 -4.78
N GLN A 33 18.67 -5.56 -4.13
CA GLN A 33 20.05 -5.55 -4.61
C GLN A 33 20.24 -6.27 -5.96
N HIS A 34 19.46 -7.30 -6.25
CA HIS A 34 19.64 -8.14 -7.44
C HIS A 34 18.63 -7.84 -8.56
N ASN A 35 17.44 -7.33 -8.23
CA ASN A 35 16.34 -7.23 -9.19
C ASN A 35 15.93 -5.80 -9.53
N ILE A 36 16.25 -4.83 -8.67
CA ILE A 36 15.91 -3.42 -8.86
C ILE A 36 17.09 -2.50 -8.54
N GLU A 37 18.33 -2.95 -8.79
CA GLU A 37 19.57 -2.21 -8.58
C GLU A 37 19.63 -0.84 -9.27
N HIS A 38 18.89 -0.68 -10.35
CA HIS A 38 18.80 0.56 -11.11
C HIS A 38 17.92 1.63 -10.43
N TYR A 39 17.18 1.28 -9.36
CA TYR A 39 16.51 2.25 -8.49
C TYR A 39 17.43 2.66 -7.34
N ASP A 40 17.37 3.93 -6.96
CA ASP A 40 17.93 4.39 -5.70
C ASP A 40 16.90 4.13 -4.58
N TRP A 41 16.90 2.88 -4.08
CA TRP A 41 15.89 2.37 -3.17
C TRP A 41 16.29 2.48 -1.70
N PHE A 42 15.28 2.72 -0.87
CA PHE A 42 15.32 2.59 0.57
C PHE A 42 14.17 1.71 1.04
N ILE A 43 14.33 1.06 2.19
CA ILE A 43 13.29 0.35 2.91
C ILE A 43 13.02 1.11 4.20
N THR A 44 11.77 1.50 4.44
CA THR A 44 11.34 2.18 5.66
C THR A 44 10.43 1.27 6.47
N VAL A 45 10.92 0.76 7.61
CA VAL A 45 10.10 0.05 8.58
C VAL A 45 9.29 1.07 9.37
N ALA A 46 7.96 1.01 9.25
CA ALA A 46 7.06 1.94 9.94
C ALA A 46 6.41 1.23 11.14
N ASP A 47 7.04 1.35 12.31
CA ASP A 47 6.52 0.76 13.56
C ASP A 47 5.29 1.53 14.05
N ASN A 48 4.20 0.82 14.13
CA ASN A 48 2.87 1.32 14.40
C ASN A 48 2.48 1.18 15.89
N GLY A 49 3.42 1.49 16.79
CA GLY A 49 3.23 1.37 18.23
C GLY A 49 3.29 -0.08 18.74
N SER A 50 4.29 -0.83 18.31
CA SER A 50 4.55 -2.19 18.79
C SER A 50 4.92 -2.20 20.27
N THR A 51 4.59 -3.30 20.94
CA THR A 51 4.82 -3.54 22.36
C THR A 51 5.71 -4.76 22.62
N ASP A 52 6.10 -5.45 21.57
CA ASP A 52 7.07 -6.55 21.56
C ASP A 52 8.46 -6.07 21.12
N GLN A 53 9.33 -6.95 20.66
CA GLN A 53 10.69 -6.62 20.23
C GLN A 53 10.78 -6.04 18.81
N THR A 54 9.66 -5.76 18.15
CA THR A 54 9.62 -5.26 16.76
C THR A 54 10.48 -3.99 16.58
N LEU A 55 10.39 -3.04 17.52
CA LEU A 55 11.14 -1.79 17.43
C LEU A 55 12.65 -2.04 17.53
N GLN A 56 13.09 -2.83 18.50
CA GLN A 56 14.50 -3.15 18.68
C GLN A 56 15.09 -3.85 17.44
N ILE A 57 14.30 -4.72 16.80
CA ILE A 57 14.70 -5.38 15.56
C ILE A 57 14.79 -4.35 14.42
N ALA A 58 13.86 -3.40 14.31
CA ALA A 58 13.92 -2.34 13.30
C ALA A 58 15.13 -1.44 13.47
N GLU A 59 15.50 -1.08 14.72
CA GLU A 59 16.71 -0.32 15.05
C GLU A 59 17.96 -1.09 14.61
N MET A 60 18.10 -2.35 15.03
CA MET A 60 19.21 -3.22 14.64
C MET A 60 19.35 -3.33 13.11
N LEU A 61 18.25 -3.52 12.38
CA LEU A 61 18.27 -3.62 10.92
C LEU A 61 18.70 -2.31 10.26
N SER A 62 18.34 -1.16 10.83
CA SER A 62 18.77 0.14 10.33
C SER A 62 20.26 0.41 10.55
N GLU A 63 20.86 -0.15 11.60
CA GLU A 63 22.30 -0.11 11.82
C GLU A 63 23.06 -1.07 10.89
N GLN A 64 22.47 -2.24 10.61
CA GLN A 64 23.07 -3.27 9.78
C GLN A 64 23.06 -2.90 8.27
N TYR A 65 22.00 -2.23 7.79
CA TYR A 65 21.84 -1.92 6.39
C TYR A 65 21.70 -0.41 6.16
N SER A 66 22.63 0.21 5.47
CA SER A 66 22.61 1.65 5.16
C SER A 66 21.39 2.11 4.34
N ARG A 67 20.68 1.18 3.70
CA ARG A 67 19.46 1.44 2.91
C ARG A 67 18.18 1.04 3.66
N VAL A 68 18.27 0.68 4.94
CA VAL A 68 17.12 0.41 5.81
C VAL A 68 17.04 1.52 6.85
N ARG A 69 15.86 2.04 7.06
CA ARG A 69 15.56 3.03 8.10
C ARG A 69 14.25 2.66 8.78
N PHE A 70 13.99 3.24 9.94
CA PHE A 70 12.74 3.03 10.64
C PHE A 70 12.14 4.36 11.11
N ILE A 71 10.83 4.34 11.29
CA ILE A 71 10.07 5.39 11.97
C ILE A 71 9.17 4.73 13.01
N ARG A 72 8.94 5.42 14.13
CA ARG A 72 8.03 4.97 15.18
C ARG A 72 6.86 5.91 15.35
N LEU A 73 5.68 5.32 15.50
CA LEU A 73 4.46 6.03 15.85
C LEU A 73 3.98 5.59 17.24
N GLU A 74 3.51 6.54 18.05
CA GLU A 74 2.90 6.25 19.36
C GLU A 74 1.48 5.68 19.22
N GLU A 75 0.74 6.18 18.24
CA GLU A 75 -0.65 5.79 18.03
C GLU A 75 -0.78 4.75 16.91
N ARG A 76 -1.53 3.69 17.17
CA ARG A 76 -1.80 2.62 16.22
C ARG A 76 -2.64 3.09 15.02
N GLY A 77 -2.37 2.49 13.88
CA GLY A 77 -3.12 2.72 12.64
C GLY A 77 -2.26 2.50 11.40
N ARG A 78 -2.48 1.38 10.68
CA ARG A 78 -1.72 1.05 9.46
C ARG A 78 -1.69 2.19 8.45
N GLY A 79 -2.86 2.80 8.18
CA GLY A 79 -2.92 3.97 7.30
C GLY A 79 -2.19 5.19 7.87
N ARG A 80 -2.11 5.33 9.21
CA ARG A 80 -1.35 6.39 9.87
C ARG A 80 0.15 6.20 9.63
N ALA A 81 0.64 4.96 9.79
CA ALA A 81 2.03 4.63 9.56
C ALA A 81 2.45 4.93 8.12
N LEU A 82 1.65 4.50 7.14
CA LEU A 82 1.90 4.79 5.73
C LEU A 82 1.88 6.29 5.42
N LYS A 83 0.91 7.03 5.94
CA LYS A 83 0.83 8.49 5.75
C LYS A 83 2.07 9.20 6.32
N MET A 84 2.52 8.82 7.50
CA MET A 84 3.71 9.41 8.11
C MET A 84 4.96 9.09 7.29
N ALA A 85 5.19 7.82 6.95
CA ALA A 85 6.34 7.41 6.15
C ALA A 85 6.40 8.14 4.82
N TRP A 86 5.30 8.19 4.10
CA TRP A 86 5.22 8.86 2.81
C TRP A 86 5.35 10.39 2.88
N SER A 87 4.87 11.01 3.97
CA SER A 87 5.02 12.46 4.16
C SER A 87 6.47 12.89 4.43
N GLN A 88 7.27 12.01 5.00
CA GLN A 88 8.67 12.23 5.31
C GLN A 88 9.63 11.82 4.17
N SER A 89 9.13 11.03 3.23
CA SER A 89 9.94 10.53 2.12
C SER A 89 10.05 11.55 0.99
N GLU A 90 11.26 11.67 0.45
CA GLU A 90 11.54 12.50 -0.73
C GLU A 90 11.63 11.68 -2.03
N ALA A 91 11.40 10.38 -1.97
CA ALA A 91 11.47 9.50 -3.12
C ALA A 91 10.43 9.86 -4.19
N ALA A 92 10.78 9.65 -5.46
CA ALA A 92 9.88 9.86 -6.58
C ALA A 92 8.76 8.82 -6.64
N ILE A 93 9.08 7.60 -6.21
CA ILE A 93 8.14 6.48 -6.10
C ILE A 93 8.07 6.04 -4.65
N LEU A 94 6.85 5.91 -4.15
CA LEU A 94 6.53 5.47 -2.79
C LEU A 94 5.75 4.17 -2.90
N ALA A 95 6.36 3.09 -2.45
CA ALA A 95 5.72 1.78 -2.44
C ALA A 95 5.43 1.34 -1.00
N TYR A 96 4.55 0.38 -0.83
CA TYR A 96 4.46 -0.37 0.41
C TYR A 96 4.10 -1.83 0.16
N MET A 97 4.49 -2.68 1.09
CA MET A 97 4.09 -4.08 1.14
C MET A 97 3.91 -4.55 2.58
N ASP A 98 3.13 -5.60 2.74
CA ASP A 98 2.93 -6.23 4.04
C ASP A 98 4.21 -6.98 4.46
N VAL A 99 4.48 -7.02 5.78
CA VAL A 99 5.70 -7.61 6.36
C VAL A 99 5.83 -9.11 6.09
N ASP A 100 4.71 -9.81 5.94
CA ASP A 100 4.67 -11.24 5.66
C ASP A 100 5.12 -11.62 4.25
N LEU A 101 5.33 -10.62 3.37
CA LEU A 101 5.69 -10.79 1.97
C LEU A 101 4.77 -11.77 1.24
N SER A 102 3.48 -11.78 1.59
CA SER A 102 2.46 -12.64 0.97
C SER A 102 2.36 -12.46 -0.55
N THR A 103 2.70 -11.28 -1.07
CA THR A 103 2.85 -11.04 -2.52
C THR A 103 4.26 -11.44 -2.97
N ASP A 104 4.34 -12.25 -4.02
CA ASP A 104 5.62 -12.63 -4.64
C ASP A 104 6.39 -11.37 -5.08
N LEU A 105 7.61 -11.18 -4.54
CA LEU A 105 8.45 -10.03 -4.82
C LEU A 105 8.80 -9.86 -6.31
N ASN A 106 8.75 -10.94 -7.10
CA ASN A 106 8.93 -10.88 -8.56
C ASN A 106 7.86 -10.02 -9.27
N CYS A 107 6.78 -9.64 -8.58
CA CYS A 107 5.81 -8.67 -9.09
C CYS A 107 6.27 -7.20 -8.89
N LEU A 108 7.30 -6.94 -8.06
CA LEU A 108 7.73 -5.58 -7.72
C LEU A 108 8.29 -4.81 -8.93
N PRO A 109 9.16 -5.35 -9.77
CA PRO A 109 9.63 -4.63 -10.96
C PRO A 109 8.47 -4.17 -11.84
N GLN A 110 7.50 -5.05 -12.14
CA GLN A 110 6.32 -4.70 -12.95
C GLN A 110 5.48 -3.59 -12.28
N LEU A 111 5.32 -3.62 -10.95
CA LEU A 111 4.62 -2.58 -10.21
C LEU A 111 5.30 -1.22 -10.37
N LEU A 112 6.62 -1.16 -10.24
CA LEU A 112 7.40 0.07 -10.33
C LEU A 112 7.47 0.61 -11.77
N GLU A 113 7.72 -0.24 -12.74
CA GLU A 113 7.76 0.11 -14.16
C GLU A 113 6.44 0.70 -14.63
N SER A 114 5.32 0.27 -14.06
CA SER A 114 4.00 0.79 -14.40
C SER A 114 3.82 2.28 -14.10
N LEU A 115 4.66 2.85 -13.21
CA LEU A 115 4.68 4.28 -12.88
C LEU A 115 5.73 5.05 -13.69
N SER A 116 6.68 4.37 -14.33
CA SER A 116 7.79 4.98 -15.04
C SER A 116 7.34 5.49 -16.42
N GLY A 117 7.27 6.81 -16.58
CA GLY A 117 6.95 7.44 -17.87
C GLY A 117 5.54 7.17 -18.39
N SER A 118 4.66 6.68 -17.57
CA SER A 118 3.34 6.21 -17.95
C SER A 118 2.21 7.17 -17.60
N LYS A 119 1.06 6.86 -18.15
CA LYS A 119 -0.25 7.45 -17.84
C LYS A 119 -0.67 7.25 -16.37
N PHE A 120 -0.10 6.23 -15.70
CA PHE A 120 -0.50 5.84 -14.36
C PHE A 120 0.48 6.40 -13.32
N GLN A 121 -0.05 6.90 -12.23
CA GLN A 121 0.71 7.41 -11.09
C GLN A 121 0.37 6.67 -9.79
N ILE A 122 -0.46 5.64 -9.89
CA ILE A 122 -0.79 4.73 -8.81
C ILE A 122 -1.03 3.33 -9.40
N ALA A 123 -0.37 2.34 -8.80
CA ALA A 123 -0.52 0.95 -9.16
C ALA A 123 -0.72 0.08 -7.91
N THR A 124 -1.48 -0.98 -8.04
CA THR A 124 -1.75 -1.94 -6.98
C THR A 124 -1.68 -3.36 -7.50
N GLY A 125 -1.14 -4.26 -6.69
CA GLY A 125 -1.35 -5.68 -6.90
C GLY A 125 -2.84 -6.02 -6.78
N SER A 126 -3.30 -6.96 -7.57
CA SER A 126 -4.68 -7.42 -7.51
C SER A 126 -4.73 -8.94 -7.49
N ARG A 127 -5.50 -9.47 -6.54
CA ARG A 127 -5.80 -10.90 -6.40
C ARG A 127 -7.05 -11.30 -7.16
N LEU A 128 -7.79 -10.32 -7.71
CA LEU A 128 -9.13 -10.48 -8.27
C LEU A 128 -9.19 -10.33 -9.79
N ILE A 129 -8.10 -9.95 -10.45
CA ILE A 129 -8.04 -9.83 -11.91
C ILE A 129 -7.53 -11.12 -12.57
N SER A 130 -7.73 -11.23 -13.88
CA SER A 130 -7.21 -12.37 -14.66
C SER A 130 -5.68 -12.38 -14.62
N GLY A 131 -5.09 -13.57 -14.51
CA GLY A 131 -3.64 -13.75 -14.39
C GLY A 131 -3.13 -13.82 -12.94
N SER A 132 -3.92 -13.42 -11.95
CA SER A 132 -3.55 -13.55 -10.54
C SER A 132 -3.61 -15.01 -10.07
N LYS A 133 -2.65 -15.40 -9.22
CA LYS A 133 -2.58 -16.72 -8.60
C LYS A 133 -2.66 -16.59 -7.10
N VAL A 134 -3.74 -17.05 -6.49
CA VAL A 134 -3.95 -17.00 -5.04
C VAL A 134 -3.92 -18.41 -4.47
N VAL A 135 -3.00 -18.67 -3.56
CA VAL A 135 -2.76 -19.98 -2.93
C VAL A 135 -3.15 -19.91 -1.45
N GLY A 136 -3.77 -20.96 -0.93
CA GLY A 136 -4.10 -21.09 0.50
C GLY A 136 -5.33 -20.31 0.96
N ARG A 137 -5.96 -19.50 0.10
CA ARG A 137 -7.09 -18.66 0.47
C ARG A 137 -8.37 -19.46 0.69
N SER A 138 -9.05 -19.24 1.82
CA SER A 138 -10.33 -19.92 2.08
C SER A 138 -11.45 -19.36 1.16
N PHE A 139 -12.39 -20.22 0.81
CA PHE A 139 -13.56 -19.84 0.00
C PHE A 139 -14.35 -18.67 0.63
N LYS A 140 -14.47 -18.64 1.96
CA LYS A 140 -15.13 -17.55 2.69
C LYS A 140 -14.42 -16.20 2.47
N ARG A 141 -13.08 -16.17 2.56
CA ARG A 141 -12.29 -14.95 2.31
C ARG A 141 -12.43 -14.47 0.88
N GLU A 142 -12.40 -15.39 -0.07
CA GLU A 142 -12.57 -15.08 -1.50
C GLU A 142 -13.96 -14.48 -1.77
N PHE A 143 -15.02 -15.10 -1.26
CA PHE A 143 -16.38 -14.62 -1.41
C PHE A 143 -16.58 -13.21 -0.83
N ILE A 144 -16.13 -12.98 0.43
CA ILE A 144 -16.22 -11.67 1.09
C ILE A 144 -15.48 -10.61 0.28
N SER A 145 -14.27 -10.91 -0.23
CA SER A 145 -13.50 -9.94 -1.02
C SER A 145 -14.19 -9.58 -2.34
N ARG A 146 -14.81 -10.55 -3.02
CA ARG A 146 -15.56 -10.29 -4.25
C ARG A 146 -16.80 -9.46 -3.99
N CYS A 147 -17.55 -9.77 -2.93
CA CYS A 147 -18.70 -8.97 -2.52
C CYS A 147 -18.30 -7.54 -2.18
N TYR A 148 -17.20 -7.36 -1.45
CA TYR A 148 -16.67 -6.05 -1.13
C TYR A 148 -16.24 -5.27 -2.39
N SER A 149 -15.58 -5.94 -3.32
CA SER A 149 -15.21 -5.37 -4.62
C SER A 149 -16.43 -4.84 -5.39
N ILE A 150 -17.48 -5.63 -5.48
CA ILE A 150 -18.72 -5.24 -6.15
C ILE A 150 -19.35 -4.03 -5.44
N LEU A 151 -19.40 -4.06 -4.11
CA LEU A 151 -20.02 -3.01 -3.30
C LEU A 151 -19.37 -1.65 -3.54
N PHE A 152 -18.04 -1.52 -3.35
CA PHE A 152 -17.39 -0.22 -3.52
C PHE A 152 -17.41 0.25 -4.98
N ARG A 153 -17.32 -0.67 -5.93
CA ARG A 153 -17.38 -0.32 -7.36
C ARG A 153 -18.74 0.26 -7.74
N ILE A 154 -19.84 -0.31 -7.25
CA ILE A 154 -21.20 0.23 -7.48
C ILE A 154 -21.38 1.57 -6.75
N MET A 155 -20.90 1.68 -5.49
CA MET A 155 -21.08 2.91 -4.71
C MET A 155 -20.31 4.10 -5.28
N PHE A 156 -19.13 3.87 -5.86
CA PHE A 156 -18.23 4.94 -6.27
C PHE A 156 -17.97 4.99 -7.78
N PHE A 157 -18.47 4.04 -8.58
CA PHE A 157 -18.21 3.96 -10.00
C PHE A 157 -16.71 4.02 -10.32
N VAL A 158 -15.93 3.16 -9.67
CA VAL A 158 -14.48 3.01 -9.85
C VAL A 158 -14.16 1.75 -10.65
N SER A 159 -12.99 1.72 -11.30
CA SER A 159 -12.62 0.67 -12.25
C SER A 159 -11.90 -0.51 -11.59
N PHE A 160 -11.08 -0.26 -10.58
CA PHE A 160 -10.27 -1.30 -9.91
C PHE A 160 -11.13 -2.31 -9.13
N LYS A 161 -10.58 -3.51 -8.94
CA LYS A 161 -11.28 -4.64 -8.32
C LYS A 161 -10.75 -5.00 -6.94
N ASP A 162 -9.44 -4.86 -6.68
CA ASP A 162 -8.83 -5.20 -5.40
C ASP A 162 -8.28 -3.96 -4.69
N ALA A 163 -9.02 -3.48 -3.71
CA ALA A 163 -8.60 -2.33 -2.93
C ALA A 163 -7.65 -2.68 -1.77
N GLN A 164 -7.64 -3.93 -1.31
CA GLN A 164 -7.02 -4.34 -0.05
C GLN A 164 -5.76 -5.20 -0.24
N CYS A 165 -5.22 -5.29 -1.45
CA CYS A 165 -3.92 -5.93 -1.63
C CYS A 165 -2.82 -5.06 -1.00
N GLY A 166 -2.07 -5.61 -0.05
CA GLY A 166 -0.95 -4.94 0.62
C GLY A 166 0.30 -4.88 -0.25
N PHE A 167 0.14 -4.44 -1.50
CA PHE A 167 1.23 -4.31 -2.47
C PHE A 167 0.89 -3.20 -3.45
N LYS A 168 1.37 -1.98 -3.16
CA LYS A 168 1.03 -0.77 -3.91
C LYS A 168 2.24 0.12 -4.13
N ALA A 169 2.19 0.90 -5.20
CA ALA A 169 3.12 1.98 -5.46
C ALA A 169 2.38 3.23 -5.96
N ILE A 170 2.83 4.38 -5.53
CA ILE A 170 2.29 5.69 -5.92
C ILE A 170 3.43 6.63 -6.28
N SER A 171 3.18 7.57 -7.16
CA SER A 171 4.11 8.68 -7.40
C SER A 171 4.11 9.64 -6.23
N ARG A 172 5.18 10.40 -6.08
CA ARG A 172 5.25 11.52 -5.12
C ARG A 172 4.10 12.51 -5.29
N GLN A 173 3.68 12.77 -6.52
CA GLN A 173 2.55 13.66 -6.79
C GLN A 173 1.25 13.14 -6.16
N VAL A 174 0.93 11.85 -6.33
CA VAL A 174 -0.24 11.23 -5.69
C VAL A 174 -0.12 11.28 -4.17
N ALA A 175 1.09 11.06 -3.62
CA ALA A 175 1.31 11.16 -2.18
C ALA A 175 1.02 12.58 -1.66
N GLN A 176 1.42 13.60 -2.37
CA GLN A 176 1.22 15.00 -1.97
C GLN A 176 -0.22 15.49 -2.17
N GLU A 177 -0.89 15.04 -3.22
CA GLU A 177 -2.22 15.56 -3.56
C GLU A 177 -3.38 14.71 -2.99
N VAL A 178 -3.24 13.38 -2.96
CA VAL A 178 -4.34 12.48 -2.61
C VAL A 178 -4.25 11.96 -1.19
N VAL A 179 -3.06 11.58 -0.71
CA VAL A 179 -2.89 11.03 0.64
C VAL A 179 -3.43 11.96 1.73
N PRO A 180 -3.21 13.30 1.69
CA PRO A 180 -3.78 14.22 2.68
C PRO A 180 -5.30 14.26 2.72
N LEU A 181 -5.97 13.85 1.63
CA LEU A 181 -7.43 13.78 1.56
C LEU A 181 -8.00 12.57 2.29
N THR A 182 -7.19 11.55 2.56
CA THR A 182 -7.61 10.36 3.29
C THR A 182 -7.81 10.67 4.77
N LYS A 183 -8.92 10.21 5.36
CA LYS A 183 -9.24 10.40 6.78
C LYS A 183 -9.04 9.13 7.61
N ASN A 184 -9.06 7.96 6.96
CA ASN A 184 -8.90 6.71 7.69
C ASN A 184 -7.43 6.48 8.08
N ASN A 185 -7.23 6.02 9.31
CA ASN A 185 -5.90 5.69 9.84
C ASN A 185 -5.69 4.16 9.99
N GLY A 186 -6.74 3.37 9.74
CA GLY A 186 -6.73 1.91 9.85
C GLY A 186 -6.68 1.21 8.50
N TRP A 187 -7.38 0.07 8.41
CA TRP A 187 -7.38 -0.79 7.22
C TRP A 187 -8.14 -0.22 6.03
N PHE A 188 -9.18 0.57 6.26
CA PHE A 188 -9.94 1.22 5.18
C PHE A 188 -9.12 2.27 4.40
N PHE A 189 -7.95 2.67 4.90
CA PHE A 189 -7.06 3.62 4.24
C PHE A 189 -6.80 3.26 2.78
N ASP A 190 -6.52 1.99 2.50
CA ASP A 190 -6.24 1.51 1.15
C ASP A 190 -7.39 1.75 0.19
N THR A 191 -8.60 1.39 0.60
CA THR A 191 -9.81 1.61 -0.20
C THR A 191 -10.08 3.10 -0.39
N GLU A 192 -9.95 3.90 0.67
CA GLU A 192 -10.16 5.34 0.63
C GLU A 192 -9.17 6.01 -0.33
N LEU A 193 -7.89 5.63 -0.27
CA LEU A 193 -6.83 6.14 -1.14
C LEU A 193 -7.14 5.89 -2.62
N LEU A 194 -7.44 4.63 -2.97
CA LEU A 194 -7.68 4.27 -4.38
C LEU A 194 -8.95 4.92 -4.93
N ILE A 195 -10.03 4.99 -4.14
CA ILE A 195 -11.26 5.68 -4.54
C ILE A 195 -10.98 7.17 -4.76
N LEU A 196 -10.30 7.83 -3.83
CA LEU A 196 -9.97 9.24 -3.96
C LEU A 196 -9.04 9.50 -5.15
N ALA A 197 -8.06 8.64 -5.39
CA ALA A 197 -7.18 8.74 -6.55
C ALA A 197 -7.98 8.75 -7.86
N GLU A 198 -8.87 7.77 -8.11
CA GLU A 198 -9.70 7.79 -9.33
C GLU A 198 -10.63 8.99 -9.39
N LYS A 199 -11.17 9.46 -8.26
CA LYS A 199 -12.07 10.62 -8.21
C LYS A 199 -11.33 11.95 -8.42
N THR A 200 -10.03 11.99 -8.23
CA THR A 200 -9.18 13.16 -8.53
C THR A 200 -8.52 13.09 -9.90
N GLY A 201 -8.77 12.03 -10.67
CA GLY A 201 -8.28 11.90 -12.06
C GLY A 201 -6.99 11.09 -12.18
N TYR A 202 -6.56 10.40 -11.11
CA TYR A 202 -5.46 9.45 -11.14
C TYR A 202 -5.99 8.03 -11.37
N PRO A 203 -5.96 7.50 -12.60
CA PRO A 203 -6.42 6.14 -12.86
C PRO A 203 -5.55 5.13 -12.13
N VAL A 204 -6.19 4.16 -11.49
CA VAL A 204 -5.52 3.06 -10.77
C VAL A 204 -5.20 1.94 -11.75
N LEU A 205 -3.93 1.56 -11.81
CA LEU A 205 -3.51 0.36 -12.53
C LEU A 205 -3.49 -0.84 -11.60
N GLU A 206 -4.14 -1.93 -11.99
CA GLU A 206 -4.03 -3.21 -11.31
C GLU A 206 -3.07 -4.13 -12.06
N ILE A 207 -2.11 -4.72 -11.35
CA ILE A 207 -1.24 -5.77 -11.88
C ILE A 207 -1.63 -7.13 -11.27
N PRO A 208 -1.61 -8.22 -12.04
CA PRO A 208 -1.87 -9.54 -11.48
C PRO A 208 -0.71 -9.97 -10.58
N VAL A 209 -1.05 -10.50 -9.40
CA VAL A 209 -0.05 -10.95 -8.45
C VAL A 209 -0.17 -12.45 -8.15
N LYS A 210 0.95 -13.04 -7.77
CA LYS A 210 0.98 -14.30 -7.06
C LYS A 210 0.97 -13.99 -5.56
N TRP A 211 -0.06 -14.49 -4.90
CA TRP A 211 -0.32 -14.28 -3.48
C TRP A 211 -0.39 -15.62 -2.75
N VAL A 212 0.30 -15.72 -1.63
CA VAL A 212 0.21 -16.86 -0.72
C VAL A 212 -0.44 -16.38 0.58
N ASP A 213 -1.59 -16.95 0.93
CA ASP A 213 -2.31 -16.55 2.14
C ASP A 213 -1.57 -17.03 3.39
N ASP A 214 -1.34 -16.14 4.34
CA ASP A 214 -0.72 -16.48 5.61
C ASP A 214 -1.77 -17.17 6.52
N PRO A 215 -1.56 -18.44 6.92
CA PRO A 215 -2.46 -19.15 7.80
C PRO A 215 -2.53 -18.54 9.21
N ASP A 216 -1.49 -17.84 9.65
CA ASP A 216 -1.39 -17.21 10.98
C ASP A 216 -1.90 -15.77 10.99
N SER A 217 -2.58 -15.34 9.92
CA SER A 217 -3.14 -14.00 9.80
C SER A 217 -4.03 -13.62 11.00
N ARG A 218 -3.63 -12.59 11.73
CA ARG A 218 -4.33 -12.06 12.92
C ARG A 218 -5.52 -11.17 12.56
N VAL A 219 -5.84 -10.97 11.29
CA VAL A 219 -6.90 -10.08 10.84
C VAL A 219 -8.27 -10.68 11.14
N ASN A 220 -9.05 -10.01 11.98
CA ASN A 220 -10.46 -10.36 12.22
C ASN A 220 -11.31 -9.91 11.03
N ILE A 221 -11.58 -10.84 10.11
CA ILE A 221 -12.27 -10.57 8.83
C ILE A 221 -13.61 -9.86 9.02
N LEU A 222 -14.44 -10.30 10.01
CA LEU A 222 -15.77 -9.72 10.21
C LEU A 222 -15.68 -8.28 10.75
N LYS A 223 -14.77 -8.04 11.71
CA LYS A 223 -14.55 -6.70 12.26
C LYS A 223 -14.03 -5.76 11.18
N THR A 224 -13.04 -6.20 10.42
CA THR A 224 -12.46 -5.40 9.33
C THR A 224 -13.51 -5.11 8.25
N ALA A 225 -14.29 -6.10 7.83
CA ALA A 225 -15.36 -5.90 6.84
C ALA A 225 -16.42 -4.88 7.32
N PHE A 226 -16.77 -4.91 8.62
CA PHE A 226 -17.70 -3.93 9.19
C PHE A 226 -17.11 -2.52 9.21
N GLU A 227 -15.84 -2.37 9.60
CA GLU A 227 -15.12 -1.10 9.57
C GLU A 227 -15.01 -0.55 8.14
N ASP A 228 -14.77 -1.42 7.17
CA ASP A 228 -14.69 -1.08 5.75
C ASP A 228 -16.04 -0.58 5.22
N ILE A 229 -17.13 -1.28 5.52
CA ILE A 229 -18.48 -0.85 5.14
C ILE A 229 -18.80 0.52 5.74
N LYS A 230 -18.52 0.72 7.04
CA LYS A 230 -18.67 2.02 7.70
C LYS A 230 -17.83 3.10 7.02
N GLY A 231 -16.61 2.75 6.63
CA GLY A 231 -15.71 3.62 5.87
C GLY A 231 -16.29 4.03 4.52
N LEU A 232 -16.86 3.09 3.75
CA LEU A 232 -17.53 3.37 2.47
C LEU A 232 -18.70 4.35 2.64
N PHE A 233 -19.56 4.13 3.62
CA PHE A 233 -20.68 5.05 3.89
C PHE A 233 -20.17 6.43 4.29
N ARG A 234 -19.20 6.51 5.21
CA ARG A 234 -18.58 7.77 5.58
C ARG A 234 -18.02 8.51 4.35
N LEU A 235 -17.30 7.82 3.47
CA LEU A 235 -16.72 8.41 2.28
C LEU A 235 -17.79 8.85 1.28
N ARG A 236 -18.86 8.07 1.11
CA ARG A 236 -19.95 8.38 0.18
C ARG A 236 -20.71 9.65 0.53
N PHE A 237 -20.88 9.92 1.82
CA PHE A 237 -21.61 11.07 2.34
C PHE A 237 -20.70 12.21 2.81
N ARG A 238 -19.39 12.08 2.63
CA ARG A 238 -18.44 13.15 2.91
C ARG A 238 -18.61 14.30 1.92
N ASP A 239 -18.48 15.52 2.41
CA ASP A 239 -18.28 16.66 1.52
C ASP A 239 -16.91 16.55 0.83
N LEU A 240 -16.96 16.32 -0.48
CA LEU A 240 -15.77 16.16 -1.32
C LEU A 240 -15.43 17.47 -2.06
N SER A 241 -15.74 18.62 -1.49
CA SER A 241 -15.45 19.92 -2.09
C SER A 241 -13.96 20.13 -2.38
N GLU A 242 -13.08 19.67 -1.48
CA GLU A 242 -11.62 19.68 -1.69
C GLU A 242 -11.21 18.78 -2.85
N VAL A 243 -11.77 17.57 -2.90
CA VAL A 243 -11.54 16.63 -4.00
C VAL A 243 -11.97 17.22 -5.35
N ARG A 244 -13.11 17.92 -5.39
CA ARG A 244 -13.60 18.58 -6.60
C ARG A 244 -12.69 19.74 -7.05
N LYS A 245 -12.07 20.46 -6.13
CA LYS A 245 -11.09 21.52 -6.46
C LYS A 245 -9.88 20.93 -7.17
N LEU A 246 -9.32 19.81 -6.67
CA LEU A 246 -8.20 19.12 -7.32
C LEU A 246 -8.55 18.61 -8.71
N ILE A 247 -9.75 18.03 -8.90
CA ILE A 247 -10.22 17.58 -10.22
C ILE A 247 -10.25 18.75 -11.24
N LYS A 248 -10.61 19.95 -10.80
CA LYS A 248 -10.65 21.13 -11.68
C LYS A 248 -9.24 21.62 -12.04
N CYS A 249 -8.30 21.63 -11.09
CA CYS A 249 -6.91 22.04 -11.34
C CYS A 249 -6.18 21.07 -12.28
N ASN A 250 -6.44 19.77 -12.21
CA ASN A 250 -5.78 18.77 -13.06
C ASN A 250 -6.36 18.69 -14.49
N LYS A 251 -7.47 19.38 -14.78
CA LYS A 251 -8.12 19.42 -16.11
C LYS A 251 -7.83 20.71 -16.89
N SER A 252 -7.24 21.69 -16.24
CA SER A 252 -6.79 22.95 -16.85
C SER A 252 -5.31 22.90 -17.19
#